data_c093994abe29bc116dfce8ec4b0d6577
#
_entry.id   c093994abe29bc116dfce8ec4b0d6577
#
_cell.length_a   1.000
_cell.length_b   1.000
_cell.length_c   1.000
_cell.angle_alpha   90.00
_cell.angle_beta   90.00
_cell.angle_gamma   90.00
#
_symmetry.space_group_name_H-M   'P 1'
#
loop_
_entity.id
_entity.type
_entity.pdbx_description
1 polymer ?
#
loop_
_entity_poly.entity_id
_entity_poly.type
_entity_poly.pdbx_seq_one_letter_code
_entity_poly.pdbx_strand_id
1 'polypeptide(L)'
;MIAPRLAPSDRRARGVTLLEILLVLSLLVTMAAISWPLLERPLAHQRLRKAADRVRTEWARARIEAMSTGQTLVFRYALEDRPFSIDRLMGPEYSAEASAVETAPSAGLQAGASYSLTGSEPELPENVTFFSGEVGEDARGASLESSAAMGGEAGWGDPIYFYPDGTTSTARLVFANEHGDRVELSLRGLTGVATVGETYSDGE
;
A
#
# COMPACT_ATOMS: atom_id res chain seq x y z
N MET A 1 72.62 -36.30 26.70
CA MET A 1 71.29 -35.74 26.99
C MET A 1 70.57 -35.66 25.65
N ILE A 2 69.72 -36.69 25.34
CA ILE A 2 69.07 -36.87 24.02
C ILE A 2 67.62 -36.45 24.18
N ALA A 3 67.22 -35.38 23.47
CA ALA A 3 65.87 -34.91 23.47
C ALA A 3 64.94 -35.83 22.62
N PRO A 4 63.73 -36.19 23.09
CA PRO A 4 62.82 -37.00 22.31
C PRO A 4 62.20 -36.17 21.16
N ARG A 5 62.31 -36.66 19.93
CA ARG A 5 61.60 -36.16 18.77
C ARG A 5 60.11 -36.51 18.90
N LEU A 6 59.27 -35.49 19.01
CA LEU A 6 57.83 -35.62 18.86
C LEU A 6 57.51 -35.94 17.39
N ALA A 7 56.90 -37.10 17.16
CA ALA A 7 56.40 -37.48 15.86
C ALA A 7 55.20 -36.59 15.45
N PRO A 8 55.11 -36.13 14.17
CA PRO A 8 53.97 -35.40 13.72
C PRO A 8 52.73 -36.31 13.72
N SER A 9 51.66 -35.87 14.37
CA SER A 9 50.37 -36.57 14.34
C SER A 9 49.79 -36.45 12.91
N ASP A 10 49.77 -37.58 12.25
CA ASP A 10 49.20 -37.74 10.91
C ASP A 10 47.66 -37.56 11.00
N ARG A 11 47.18 -36.32 10.84
CA ARG A 11 45.76 -36.03 10.69
C ARG A 11 45.34 -36.52 9.33
N ARG A 12 44.86 -37.76 9.26
CA ARG A 12 44.18 -38.27 8.07
C ARG A 12 43.02 -37.36 7.72
N ALA A 13 43.19 -36.56 6.68
CA ALA A 13 42.09 -35.82 6.05
C ALA A 13 41.07 -36.85 5.54
N ARG A 14 39.91 -36.91 6.19
CA ARG A 14 38.79 -37.72 5.73
C ARG A 14 38.21 -37.01 4.53
N GLY A 15 38.37 -37.58 3.35
CA GLY A 15 37.68 -37.11 2.14
C GLY A 15 36.17 -37.41 2.24
N VAL A 16 35.37 -36.43 1.84
CA VAL A 16 33.90 -36.59 1.74
C VAL A 16 33.61 -37.47 0.53
N THR A 17 32.73 -38.45 0.66
CA THR A 17 32.32 -39.31 -0.47
C THR A 17 31.24 -38.62 -1.29
N LEU A 18 31.19 -38.90 -2.62
CA LEU A 18 30.18 -38.39 -3.52
C LEU A 18 28.76 -38.78 -3.07
N LEU A 19 28.60 -39.96 -2.51
CA LEU A 19 27.35 -40.45 -1.95
C LEU A 19 26.92 -39.63 -0.74
N GLU A 20 27.85 -39.22 0.15
CA GLU A 20 27.56 -38.40 1.31
C GLU A 20 27.05 -37.01 0.90
N ILE A 21 27.66 -36.39 -0.10
CA ILE A 21 27.18 -35.09 -0.66
C ILE A 21 25.80 -35.26 -1.27
N LEU A 22 25.56 -36.34 -2.03
CA LEU A 22 24.23 -36.60 -2.62
C LEU A 22 23.15 -36.77 -1.54
N LEU A 23 23.48 -37.51 -0.46
CA LEU A 23 22.56 -37.73 0.65
C LEU A 23 22.23 -36.42 1.38
N VAL A 24 23.25 -35.59 1.67
CA VAL A 24 23.06 -34.29 2.31
C VAL A 24 22.25 -33.37 1.44
N LEU A 25 22.52 -33.35 0.13
CA LEU A 25 21.80 -32.49 -0.83
C LEU A 25 20.33 -32.91 -0.96
N SER A 26 20.05 -34.23 -0.99
CA SER A 26 18.67 -34.74 -1.00
C SER A 26 17.91 -34.39 0.27
N LEU A 27 18.59 -34.45 1.44
CA LEU A 27 18.02 -34.06 2.72
C LEU A 27 17.71 -32.56 2.75
N LEU A 28 18.62 -31.71 2.27
CA LEU A 28 18.41 -30.27 2.21
C LEU A 28 17.25 -29.90 1.29
N VAL A 29 17.13 -30.55 0.12
CA VAL A 29 16.01 -30.32 -0.81
C VAL A 29 14.67 -30.72 -0.17
N THR A 30 14.61 -31.86 0.53
CA THR A 30 13.37 -32.29 1.21
C THR A 30 12.99 -31.32 2.34
N MET A 31 13.95 -30.86 3.14
CA MET A 31 13.71 -29.84 4.17
C MET A 31 13.24 -28.51 3.57
N ALA A 32 13.86 -28.06 2.49
CA ALA A 32 13.47 -26.84 1.80
C ALA A 32 12.03 -26.92 1.25
N ALA A 33 11.65 -28.06 0.67
CA ALA A 33 10.30 -28.27 0.13
C ALA A 33 9.19 -28.16 1.21
N ILE A 34 9.47 -28.62 2.43
CA ILE A 34 8.52 -28.53 3.55
C ILE A 34 8.48 -27.12 4.15
N SER A 35 9.61 -26.41 4.14
CA SER A 35 9.72 -25.07 4.75
C SER A 35 9.06 -23.97 3.91
N TRP A 36 8.98 -24.15 2.60
CA TRP A 36 8.45 -23.14 1.67
C TRP A 36 7.02 -22.68 2.02
N PRO A 37 6.02 -23.56 2.16
CA PRO A 37 4.64 -23.16 2.45
C PRO A 37 4.48 -22.53 3.85
N LEU A 38 5.38 -22.82 4.80
CA LEU A 38 5.33 -22.21 6.14
C LEU A 38 5.73 -20.73 6.15
N LEU A 39 6.46 -20.27 5.13
CA LEU A 39 6.93 -18.89 5.00
C LEU A 39 5.95 -17.99 4.24
N GLU A 40 5.05 -18.54 3.43
CA GLU A 40 4.13 -17.76 2.58
C GLU A 40 3.13 -16.94 3.40
N ARG A 41 2.49 -17.56 4.41
CA ARG A 41 1.48 -16.90 5.25
C ARG A 41 2.03 -15.68 6.01
N PRO A 42 3.12 -15.76 6.78
CA PRO A 42 3.64 -14.59 7.50
C PRO A 42 4.10 -13.45 6.56
N LEU A 43 4.55 -13.79 5.35
CA LEU A 43 4.90 -12.78 4.34
C LEU A 43 3.65 -12.09 3.78
N ALA A 44 2.56 -12.82 3.55
CA ALA A 44 1.29 -12.27 3.10
C ALA A 44 0.70 -11.28 4.13
N HIS A 45 0.70 -11.64 5.42
CA HIS A 45 0.29 -10.73 6.51
C HIS A 45 1.13 -9.44 6.55
N GLN A 46 2.45 -9.55 6.38
CA GLN A 46 3.32 -8.38 6.35
C GLN A 46 3.05 -7.48 5.14
N ARG A 47 2.78 -8.05 3.96
CA ARG A 47 2.42 -7.29 2.75
C ARG A 47 1.10 -6.55 2.95
N LEU A 48 0.10 -7.22 3.52
CA LEU A 48 -1.20 -6.65 3.82
C LEU A 48 -1.08 -5.44 4.76
N ARG A 49 -0.34 -5.59 5.86
CA ARG A 49 -0.11 -4.49 6.80
C ARG A 49 0.68 -3.34 6.19
N LYS A 50 1.70 -3.62 5.39
CA LYS A 50 2.46 -2.60 4.65
C LYS A 50 1.59 -1.84 3.65
N ALA A 51 0.63 -2.50 3.00
CA ALA A 51 -0.32 -1.85 2.11
C ALA A 51 -1.18 -0.83 2.86
N ALA A 52 -1.75 -1.21 4.01
CA ALA A 52 -2.52 -0.31 4.85
C ALA A 52 -1.68 0.86 5.38
N ASP A 53 -0.44 0.60 5.84
CA ASP A 53 0.48 1.65 6.30
C ASP A 53 0.88 2.60 5.17
N ARG A 54 1.00 2.12 3.92
CA ARG A 54 1.25 2.95 2.76
C ARG A 54 0.08 3.91 2.51
N VAL A 55 -1.15 3.41 2.44
CA VAL A 55 -2.33 4.25 2.26
C VAL A 55 -2.50 5.24 3.41
N ARG A 56 -2.26 4.80 4.65
CA ARG A 56 -2.22 5.70 5.82
C ARG A 56 -1.23 6.85 5.64
N THR A 57 -0.06 6.56 5.10
CA THR A 57 0.97 7.59 4.84
C THR A 57 0.53 8.56 3.75
N GLU A 58 -0.10 8.06 2.68
CA GLU A 58 -0.66 8.89 1.62
C GLU A 58 -1.77 9.81 2.15
N TRP A 59 -2.66 9.31 3.00
CA TRP A 59 -3.69 10.12 3.64
C TRP A 59 -3.12 11.22 4.53
N ALA A 60 -2.09 10.89 5.33
CA ALA A 60 -1.42 11.89 6.16
C ALA A 60 -0.78 13.00 5.31
N ARG A 61 -0.19 12.65 4.17
CA ARG A 61 0.40 13.60 3.22
C ARG A 61 -0.65 14.42 2.50
N ALA A 62 -1.72 13.79 2.02
CA ALA A 62 -2.86 14.47 1.39
C ALA A 62 -3.45 15.54 2.33
N ARG A 63 -3.61 15.19 3.61
CA ARG A 63 -4.06 16.15 4.62
C ARG A 63 -3.11 17.33 4.77
N ILE A 64 -1.80 17.08 4.89
CA ILE A 64 -0.79 18.14 5.03
C ILE A 64 -0.79 19.03 3.77
N GLU A 65 -0.88 18.42 2.60
CA GLU A 65 -0.91 19.16 1.33
C GLU A 65 -2.18 20.00 1.21
N ALA A 66 -3.36 19.47 1.57
CA ALA A 66 -4.61 20.22 1.61
C ALA A 66 -4.50 21.46 2.49
N MET A 67 -3.95 21.30 3.70
CA MET A 67 -3.72 22.40 4.64
C MET A 67 -2.69 23.42 4.13
N SER A 68 -1.64 22.98 3.45
CA SER A 68 -0.58 23.86 2.97
C SER A 68 -0.94 24.61 1.70
N THR A 69 -1.72 24.00 0.81
CA THR A 69 -2.13 24.59 -0.45
C THR A 69 -3.46 25.34 -0.40
N GLY A 70 -4.24 25.13 0.66
CA GLY A 70 -5.61 25.66 0.77
C GLY A 70 -6.61 25.03 -0.19
N GLN A 71 -6.26 23.88 -0.79
CA GLN A 71 -7.10 23.17 -1.77
C GLN A 71 -7.63 21.87 -1.19
N THR A 72 -8.85 21.49 -1.55
CA THR A 72 -9.39 20.18 -1.18
C THR A 72 -8.76 19.11 -2.06
N LEU A 73 -8.30 18.03 -1.43
CA LEU A 73 -7.81 16.83 -2.11
C LEU A 73 -8.84 15.71 -1.98
N VAL A 74 -8.93 14.87 -3.00
CA VAL A 74 -9.81 13.72 -3.04
C VAL A 74 -8.98 12.45 -3.25
N PHE A 75 -9.17 11.45 -2.39
CA PHE A 75 -8.62 10.12 -2.53
C PHE A 75 -9.70 9.21 -3.10
N ARG A 76 -9.37 8.48 -4.16
CA ARG A 76 -10.21 7.48 -4.80
C ARG A 76 -9.51 6.14 -4.80
N TYR A 77 -10.26 5.05 -4.75
CA TYR A 77 -9.74 3.68 -4.74
C TYR A 77 -10.66 2.78 -5.55
N ALA A 78 -10.09 1.82 -6.27
CA ALA A 78 -10.85 0.84 -7.03
C ALA A 78 -11.22 -0.34 -6.12
N LEU A 79 -12.52 -0.68 -6.06
CA LEU A 79 -13.01 -1.83 -5.29
C LEU A 79 -12.59 -3.13 -5.99
N GLU A 80 -12.21 -4.12 -5.19
CA GLU A 80 -11.72 -5.44 -5.63
C GLU A 80 -10.45 -5.37 -6.50
N ASP A 81 -9.80 -4.21 -6.54
CA ASP A 81 -8.62 -3.94 -7.35
C ASP A 81 -7.54 -3.22 -6.51
N ARG A 82 -6.42 -2.85 -7.14
CA ARG A 82 -5.22 -2.30 -6.51
C ARG A 82 -5.02 -0.80 -6.70
N PRO A 83 -5.50 -0.17 -7.80
CA PRO A 83 -5.22 1.23 -8.07
C PRO A 83 -5.96 2.15 -7.11
N PHE A 84 -5.30 3.27 -6.79
CA PHE A 84 -5.88 4.40 -6.10
C PHE A 84 -5.32 5.70 -6.68
N SER A 85 -6.02 6.80 -6.48
CA SER A 85 -5.56 8.13 -6.91
C SER A 85 -5.74 9.15 -5.81
N ILE A 86 -4.94 10.22 -5.88
CA ILE A 86 -5.12 11.43 -5.10
C ILE A 86 -5.15 12.58 -6.09
N ASP A 87 -6.27 13.29 -6.14
CA ASP A 87 -6.49 14.36 -7.10
C ASP A 87 -6.82 15.65 -6.36
N ARG A 88 -6.49 16.79 -6.96
CA ARG A 88 -6.93 18.10 -6.47
C ARG A 88 -8.32 18.39 -6.99
N LEU A 89 -9.22 18.75 -6.10
CA LEU A 89 -10.54 19.19 -6.49
C LEU A 89 -10.44 20.62 -7.02
N MET A 90 -10.47 20.77 -8.36
CA MET A 90 -10.50 22.07 -8.98
C MET A 90 -11.93 22.62 -8.94
N GLY A 91 -12.14 23.74 -8.27
CA GLY A 91 -13.42 24.46 -8.32
C GLY A 91 -13.69 25.01 -9.73
N PRO A 92 -14.95 25.27 -10.09
CA PRO A 92 -15.33 25.78 -11.41
C PRO A 92 -14.65 27.11 -11.79
N GLU A 93 -14.16 27.87 -10.80
CA GLU A 93 -13.45 29.13 -11.02
C GLU A 93 -12.05 28.94 -11.63
N TYR A 94 -11.40 27.80 -11.38
CA TYR A 94 -10.05 27.53 -11.89
C TYR A 94 -10.06 27.01 -13.34
N SER A 95 -11.16 26.42 -13.78
CA SER A 95 -11.32 25.93 -15.15
C SER A 95 -11.40 27.07 -16.19
N ALA A 96 -11.82 28.25 -15.77
CA ALA A 96 -11.94 29.41 -16.65
C ALA A 96 -10.60 30.10 -16.95
N GLU A 97 -9.66 30.11 -15.99
CA GLU A 97 -8.35 30.70 -16.18
C GLU A 97 -7.35 29.75 -16.87
N ALA A 98 -7.50 28.42 -16.69
CA ALA A 98 -6.68 27.43 -17.38
C ALA A 98 -6.93 27.40 -18.91
N SER A 99 -8.11 27.83 -19.35
CA SER A 99 -8.43 27.93 -20.79
C SER A 99 -7.87 29.20 -21.47
N ALA A 100 -7.35 30.16 -20.72
CA ALA A 100 -6.86 31.44 -21.25
C ALA A 100 -5.32 31.48 -21.46
N VAL A 101 -4.57 30.48 -21.03
CA VAL A 101 -3.11 30.42 -21.20
C VAL A 101 -2.71 29.23 -22.08
N GLU A 102 -3.20 29.26 -23.31
CA GLU A 102 -2.80 28.34 -24.38
C GLU A 102 -1.64 28.95 -25.16
N THR A 103 -0.49 29.17 -24.53
CA THR A 103 0.76 29.45 -25.25
C THR A 103 1.99 29.22 -24.38
N ALA A 104 2.20 27.99 -23.89
CA ALA A 104 3.53 27.50 -23.53
C ALA A 104 3.55 25.98 -23.66
N PRO A 105 4.60 25.37 -24.26
CA PRO A 105 4.75 23.91 -24.27
C PRO A 105 5.19 23.46 -22.88
N SER A 106 4.30 23.48 -21.91
CA SER A 106 4.49 22.85 -20.64
C SER A 106 4.04 21.41 -20.78
N ALA A 107 4.98 20.51 -20.53
CA ALA A 107 4.79 19.07 -20.46
C ALA A 107 3.45 18.74 -19.78
N GLY A 108 2.56 18.07 -20.55
CA GLY A 108 1.19 17.72 -20.24
C GLY A 108 0.91 17.35 -18.80
N LEU A 109 0.31 18.27 -18.08
CA LEU A 109 -0.54 17.94 -16.96
C LEU A 109 -1.92 17.68 -17.56
N GLN A 110 -2.13 16.46 -18.02
CA GLN A 110 -3.44 15.97 -18.38
C GLN A 110 -4.32 16.04 -17.13
N ALA A 111 -5.44 16.76 -17.22
CA ALA A 111 -6.53 16.66 -16.27
C ALA A 111 -6.88 15.16 -16.12
N GLY A 112 -6.68 14.60 -14.91
CA GLY A 112 -6.89 13.17 -14.65
C GLY A 112 -5.64 12.34 -14.44
N ALA A 113 -4.44 12.91 -14.41
CA ALA A 113 -3.25 12.17 -14.04
C ALA A 113 -3.25 11.88 -12.52
N SER A 114 -3.61 10.66 -12.15
CA SER A 114 -3.45 10.14 -10.79
C SER A 114 -2.00 10.26 -10.37
N TYR A 115 -1.73 10.80 -9.19
CA TYR A 115 -0.37 10.86 -8.65
C TYR A 115 -0.33 10.36 -7.21
N SER A 116 0.78 9.76 -6.85
CA SER A 116 1.09 9.42 -5.46
C SER A 116 1.98 10.50 -4.87
N LEU A 117 1.60 11.04 -3.72
CA LEU A 117 2.39 12.04 -2.99
C LEU A 117 3.72 11.49 -2.48
N THR A 118 3.87 10.18 -2.43
CA THR A 118 5.13 9.49 -2.07
C THR A 118 6.08 9.26 -3.23
N GLY A 119 5.70 9.60 -4.47
CA GLY A 119 6.49 9.34 -5.67
C GLY A 119 6.57 7.86 -6.06
N SER A 120 5.74 7.01 -5.43
CA SER A 120 5.54 5.60 -5.79
C SER A 120 4.35 5.47 -6.73
N GLU A 121 4.28 4.39 -7.48
CA GLU A 121 3.08 4.08 -8.27
C GLU A 121 1.83 4.07 -7.38
N PRO A 122 0.71 4.66 -7.82
CA PRO A 122 -0.53 4.75 -7.05
C PRO A 122 -1.30 3.41 -7.07
N GLU A 123 -0.62 2.34 -6.68
CA GLU A 123 -1.17 0.99 -6.61
C GLU A 123 -0.76 0.31 -5.31
N LEU A 124 -1.61 -0.60 -4.83
CA LEU A 124 -1.28 -1.50 -3.73
C LEU A 124 -0.23 -2.53 -4.17
N PRO A 125 0.54 -3.11 -3.21
CA PRO A 125 1.42 -4.24 -3.50
C PRO A 125 0.68 -5.40 -4.15
N GLU A 126 1.42 -6.26 -4.85
CA GLU A 126 0.87 -7.49 -5.42
C GLU A 126 0.14 -8.33 -4.35
N ASN A 127 -0.95 -8.97 -4.75
CA ASN A 127 -1.78 -9.84 -3.92
C ASN A 127 -2.48 -9.15 -2.74
N VAL A 128 -2.67 -7.82 -2.82
CA VAL A 128 -3.48 -7.05 -1.88
C VAL A 128 -4.43 -6.17 -2.66
N THR A 129 -5.71 -6.19 -2.32
CA THR A 129 -6.76 -5.39 -2.96
C THR A 129 -7.57 -4.60 -1.93
N PHE A 130 -8.26 -3.56 -2.39
CA PHE A 130 -9.31 -2.90 -1.62
C PHE A 130 -10.55 -3.79 -1.61
N PHE A 131 -10.84 -4.43 -0.48
CA PHE A 131 -11.97 -5.36 -0.36
C PHE A 131 -13.31 -4.62 -0.19
N SER A 132 -13.35 -3.63 0.69
CA SER A 132 -14.52 -2.78 0.91
C SER A 132 -14.12 -1.41 1.42
N GLY A 133 -14.99 -0.44 1.26
CA GLY A 133 -14.82 0.89 1.80
C GLY A 133 -16.17 1.48 2.18
N GLU A 134 -16.19 2.14 3.33
CA GLU A 134 -17.35 2.89 3.83
C GLU A 134 -16.90 4.34 4.07
N VAL A 135 -17.62 5.29 3.52
CA VAL A 135 -17.40 6.71 3.76
C VAL A 135 -18.63 7.26 4.46
N GLY A 136 -18.41 7.89 5.60
CA GLY A 136 -19.50 8.52 6.37
C GLY A 136 -20.07 9.72 5.62
N GLU A 137 -21.37 9.96 5.78
CA GLU A 137 -22.04 11.11 5.20
C GLU A 137 -21.32 12.42 5.57
N ASP A 138 -20.90 13.15 4.56
CA ASP A 138 -20.26 14.45 4.68
C ASP A 138 -21.02 15.47 3.81
N ALA A 139 -21.71 16.39 4.46
CA ALA A 139 -22.51 17.41 3.77
C ALA A 139 -21.66 18.27 2.80
N ARG A 140 -20.37 18.49 3.12
CA ARG A 140 -19.43 19.19 2.23
C ARG A 140 -19.05 18.32 1.03
N GLY A 141 -18.75 17.05 1.28
CA GLY A 141 -18.45 16.07 0.24
C GLY A 141 -19.61 15.94 -0.76
N ALA A 142 -20.83 15.75 -0.27
CA ALA A 142 -22.03 15.66 -1.11
C ALA A 142 -22.25 16.90 -1.98
N SER A 143 -21.96 18.10 -1.48
CA SER A 143 -22.05 19.34 -2.28
C SER A 143 -20.97 19.42 -3.35
N LEU A 144 -19.77 18.90 -3.09
CA LEU A 144 -18.66 18.85 -4.04
C LEU A 144 -18.91 17.83 -5.14
N GLU A 145 -19.44 16.66 -4.80
CA GLU A 145 -19.84 15.64 -5.78
C GLU A 145 -20.90 16.16 -6.76
N SER A 146 -21.90 16.84 -6.24
CA SER A 146 -22.97 17.42 -7.06
C SER A 146 -22.46 18.51 -8.00
N SER A 147 -21.44 19.29 -7.61
CA SER A 147 -20.86 20.36 -8.40
C SER A 147 -19.81 19.89 -9.41
N ALA A 148 -19.08 18.81 -9.11
CA ALA A 148 -17.98 18.33 -9.94
C ALA A 148 -18.40 17.32 -11.01
N ALA A 149 -19.70 16.96 -11.10
CA ALA A 149 -20.21 15.88 -11.96
C ALA A 149 -19.37 14.57 -11.85
N MET A 150 -18.75 14.36 -10.71
CA MET A 150 -17.94 13.17 -10.40
C MET A 150 -18.87 12.01 -10.00
N GLY A 151 -19.78 11.63 -10.93
CA GLY A 151 -20.57 10.42 -10.78
C GLY A 151 -19.61 9.23 -10.67
N GLY A 152 -19.85 8.36 -9.69
CA GLY A 152 -19.02 7.19 -9.45
C GLY A 152 -18.82 6.40 -10.73
N GLU A 153 -17.60 6.35 -11.22
CA GLU A 153 -17.23 5.43 -12.28
C GLU A 153 -17.40 4.01 -11.74
N ALA A 154 -18.01 3.14 -12.54
CA ALA A 154 -18.23 1.76 -12.14
C ALA A 154 -16.90 1.11 -11.71
N GLY A 155 -16.86 0.54 -10.48
CA GLY A 155 -15.66 -0.09 -9.93
C GLY A 155 -14.85 0.78 -8.95
N TRP A 156 -15.14 2.08 -8.83
CA TRP A 156 -14.52 2.94 -7.81
C TRP A 156 -15.41 3.05 -6.58
N GLY A 157 -14.78 3.10 -5.40
CA GLY A 157 -15.48 3.34 -4.15
C GLY A 157 -15.79 4.82 -3.91
N ASP A 158 -16.51 5.10 -2.84
CA ASP A 158 -16.88 6.47 -2.47
C ASP A 158 -15.63 7.32 -2.20
N PRO A 159 -15.58 8.56 -2.70
CA PRO A 159 -14.43 9.43 -2.55
C PRO A 159 -14.21 9.88 -1.10
N ILE A 160 -12.93 9.97 -0.68
CA ILE A 160 -12.53 10.45 0.63
C ILE A 160 -11.90 11.83 0.47
N TYR A 161 -12.47 12.85 1.13
CA TYR A 161 -12.05 14.24 1.01
C TYR A 161 -11.10 14.66 2.14
N PHE A 162 -10.09 15.46 1.80
CA PHE A 162 -9.16 16.11 2.72
C PHE A 162 -9.31 17.62 2.56
N TYR A 163 -9.75 18.30 3.62
CA TYR A 163 -10.07 19.72 3.56
C TYR A 163 -8.91 20.60 4.03
N PRO A 164 -8.86 21.88 3.56
CA PRO A 164 -7.82 22.84 3.96
C PRO A 164 -7.79 23.15 5.46
N ASP A 165 -8.90 22.99 6.14
CA ASP A 165 -9.01 23.19 7.60
C ASP A 165 -8.43 22.01 8.42
N GLY A 166 -7.91 20.99 7.73
CA GLY A 166 -7.32 19.80 8.33
C GLY A 166 -8.34 18.73 8.77
N THR A 167 -9.62 18.94 8.49
CA THR A 167 -10.65 17.90 8.63
C THR A 167 -10.67 17.00 7.40
N THR A 168 -11.32 15.85 7.48
CA THR A 168 -11.44 14.88 6.40
C THR A 168 -12.83 14.25 6.40
N SER A 169 -13.21 13.53 5.38
CA SER A 169 -14.33 12.59 5.47
C SER A 169 -13.99 11.52 6.52
N THR A 170 -14.99 11.02 7.22
CA THR A 170 -14.85 9.81 8.06
C THR A 170 -14.88 8.61 7.12
N ALA A 171 -13.86 7.75 7.17
CA ALA A 171 -13.80 6.62 6.26
C ALA A 171 -13.24 5.37 6.94
N ARG A 172 -13.62 4.22 6.41
CA ARG A 172 -13.13 2.91 6.79
C ARG A 172 -12.85 2.10 5.54
N LEU A 173 -11.60 1.72 5.31
CA LEU A 173 -11.19 0.84 4.22
C LEU A 173 -10.75 -0.51 4.77
N VAL A 174 -11.14 -1.57 4.09
CA VAL A 174 -10.69 -2.94 4.38
C VAL A 174 -9.86 -3.43 3.22
N PHE A 175 -8.66 -3.87 3.51
CA PHE A 175 -7.76 -4.51 2.57
C PHE A 175 -7.84 -6.02 2.75
N ALA A 176 -7.77 -6.78 1.67
CA ALA A 176 -7.70 -8.22 1.71
C ALA A 176 -6.52 -8.75 0.90
N ASN A 177 -6.02 -9.92 1.30
CA ASN A 177 -5.02 -10.66 0.54
C ASN A 177 -5.65 -11.92 -0.10
N GLU A 178 -4.86 -12.63 -0.90
CA GLU A 178 -5.27 -13.88 -1.56
C GLU A 178 -5.61 -15.03 -0.59
N HIS A 179 -5.21 -14.93 0.68
CA HIS A 179 -5.45 -15.94 1.71
C HIS A 179 -6.73 -15.67 2.53
N GLY A 180 -7.45 -14.58 2.24
CA GLY A 180 -8.64 -14.17 2.97
C GLY A 180 -8.35 -13.40 4.27
N ASP A 181 -7.07 -13.07 4.55
CA ASP A 181 -6.76 -12.20 5.68
C ASP A 181 -7.12 -10.76 5.34
N ARG A 182 -7.61 -10.05 6.33
CA ARG A 182 -8.07 -8.66 6.21
C ARG A 182 -7.41 -7.74 7.23
N VAL A 183 -7.25 -6.48 6.86
CA VAL A 183 -6.85 -5.40 7.76
C VAL A 183 -7.72 -4.18 7.49
N GLU A 184 -8.14 -3.53 8.58
CA GLU A 184 -8.94 -2.31 8.52
C GLU A 184 -8.05 -1.08 8.67
N LEU A 185 -8.31 -0.04 7.88
CA LEU A 185 -7.77 1.30 8.02
C LEU A 185 -8.93 2.26 8.25
N SER A 186 -8.98 2.88 9.42
CA SER A 186 -10.00 3.85 9.79
C SER A 186 -9.45 5.28 9.79
N LEU A 187 -10.24 6.22 9.27
CA LEU A 187 -9.94 7.66 9.22
C LEU A 187 -10.99 8.44 10.02
N ARG A 188 -10.55 9.23 10.97
CA ARG A 188 -11.44 10.10 11.77
C ARG A 188 -11.58 11.46 11.12
N GLY A 189 -12.78 11.82 10.70
CA GLY A 189 -13.09 13.06 9.97
C GLY A 189 -12.64 14.34 10.66
N LEU A 190 -12.93 14.51 11.95
CA LEU A 190 -12.61 15.72 12.69
C LEU A 190 -11.12 15.94 12.95
N THR A 191 -10.35 14.87 13.08
CA THR A 191 -8.92 14.95 13.42
C THR A 191 -7.99 14.60 12.28
N GLY A 192 -8.52 13.97 11.24
CA GLY A 192 -7.73 13.44 10.12
C GLY A 192 -6.72 12.37 10.54
N VAL A 193 -6.93 11.74 11.71
CA VAL A 193 -6.05 10.68 12.20
C VAL A 193 -6.49 9.35 11.61
N ALA A 194 -5.54 8.70 10.94
CA ALA A 194 -5.73 7.37 10.38
C ALA A 194 -5.10 6.30 11.28
N THR A 195 -5.85 5.23 11.55
CA THR A 195 -5.43 4.12 12.42
C THR A 195 -5.57 2.80 11.68
N VAL A 196 -4.49 2.00 11.68
CA VAL A 196 -4.49 0.64 11.14
C VAL A 196 -4.89 -0.32 12.24
N GLY A 197 -5.89 -1.13 12.00
CA GLY A 197 -6.37 -2.17 12.88
C GLY A 197 -5.47 -3.42 12.91
N GLU A 198 -5.93 -4.42 13.64
CA GLU A 198 -5.28 -5.73 13.65
C GLU A 198 -5.68 -6.52 12.39
N THR A 199 -4.81 -7.46 11.99
CA THR A 199 -5.12 -8.38 10.90
C THR A 199 -6.02 -9.49 11.44
N TYR A 200 -7.11 -9.77 10.74
CA TYR A 200 -8.03 -10.85 11.07
C TYR A 200 -8.33 -11.70 9.83
N SER A 201 -8.74 -12.93 10.03
CA SER A 201 -9.12 -13.86 8.97
C SER A 201 -10.63 -14.11 9.03
N ASP A 202 -11.27 -14.20 7.88
CA ASP A 202 -12.74 -14.36 7.76
C ASP A 202 -13.26 -15.74 8.25
N GLY A 203 -12.42 -16.54 8.89
CA GLY A 203 -12.71 -17.91 9.33
C GLY A 203 -12.68 -18.14 10.84
N GLU A 204 -12.57 -17.08 11.67
CA GLU A 204 -12.66 -17.19 13.14
C GLU A 204 -13.90 -16.51 13.71
#